data_4b7b5cb9556d8e8d00e2f41e682e8e72
#
_entry.id   4b7b5cb9556d8e8d00e2f41e682e8e72
#
_cell.length_a   1.000
_cell.length_b   1.000
_cell.length_c   1.000
_cell.angle_alpha   90.00
_cell.angle_beta   90.00
_cell.angle_gamma   90.00
#
_symmetry.space_group_name_H-M   'P 1'
#
loop_
_entity.id
_entity.type
_entity.pdbx_description
1 polymer ?
#
loop_
_entity_poly.entity_id
_entity_poly.type
_entity_poly.pdbx_seq_one_letter_code
_entity_poly.pdbx_strand_id
1 'polypeptide(L)'
;MTAHGLCRMAEVSGTEALWLLESAVQGRLVYVQREQPVLRPAVHVLTYGRLVVRTPAQAAALSARTSLTYQADEIEVAGGTGWTVTATGPAEVITDPDEAAHYRRTLPGWAHGPHDTLVRIHPQTVIGFRLARAEAVR
;
A
#
# COMPACT_ATOMS: atom_id res chain seq x y z
N MET A 1 -32.13 -21.23 -1.06
CA MET A 1 -30.72 -21.22 -1.28
C MET A 1 -30.15 -19.82 -1.18
N THR A 2 -29.22 -19.68 -0.38
CA THR A 2 -28.58 -18.40 -0.26
C THR A 2 -27.76 -18.10 -1.48
N ALA A 3 -28.10 -17.07 -2.16
CA ALA A 3 -27.17 -16.51 -3.08
C ALA A 3 -25.94 -16.13 -2.27
N HIS A 4 -24.96 -16.95 -2.29
CA HIS A 4 -23.66 -16.52 -1.83
C HIS A 4 -23.31 -15.34 -2.70
N GLY A 5 -23.32 -14.18 -2.13
CA GLY A 5 -23.08 -12.98 -2.88
C GLY A 5 -21.84 -13.13 -3.72
N LEU A 6 -22.07 -13.27 -5.01
CA LEU A 6 -20.98 -13.12 -5.94
C LEU A 6 -20.44 -11.72 -5.73
N CYS A 7 -19.16 -11.63 -5.39
CA CYS A 7 -18.51 -10.35 -5.30
C CYS A 7 -18.18 -9.88 -6.71
N ARG A 8 -18.54 -8.65 -6.99
CA ARG A 8 -18.17 -8.00 -8.22
C ARG A 8 -16.97 -7.13 -7.96
N MET A 9 -15.95 -7.28 -8.78
CA MET A 9 -14.74 -6.50 -8.70
C MET A 9 -14.74 -5.53 -9.86
N ALA A 10 -14.81 -4.24 -9.56
CA ALA A 10 -14.87 -3.20 -10.58
C ALA A 10 -13.66 -2.28 -10.46
N GLU A 11 -12.98 -2.06 -11.56
CA GLU A 11 -11.83 -1.16 -11.58
C GLU A 11 -12.29 0.28 -11.38
N VAL A 12 -11.53 1.04 -10.57
CA VAL A 12 -11.78 2.45 -10.34
C VAL A 12 -10.72 3.29 -11.05
N SER A 13 -10.99 4.59 -11.18
CA SER A 13 -10.00 5.49 -11.77
C SER A 13 -8.76 5.59 -10.88
N GLY A 14 -7.63 6.02 -11.48
CA GLY A 14 -6.42 6.26 -10.71
C GLY A 14 -6.63 7.29 -9.60
N THR A 15 -7.42 8.32 -9.86
CA THR A 15 -7.73 9.34 -8.86
C THR A 15 -8.51 8.74 -7.69
N GLU A 16 -9.50 7.93 -7.97
CA GLU A 16 -10.26 7.27 -6.91
C GLU A 16 -9.38 6.28 -6.15
N ALA A 17 -8.51 5.55 -6.85
CA ALA A 17 -7.58 4.62 -6.22
C ALA A 17 -6.67 5.34 -5.22
N LEU A 18 -6.13 6.49 -5.60
CA LEU A 18 -5.30 7.29 -4.69
C LEU A 18 -6.10 7.79 -3.50
N TRP A 19 -7.34 8.19 -3.71
CA TRP A 19 -8.21 8.61 -2.63
C TRP A 19 -8.48 7.48 -1.63
N LEU A 20 -8.70 6.27 -2.13
CA LEU A 20 -8.85 5.10 -1.28
C LEU A 20 -7.58 4.81 -0.49
N LEU A 21 -6.43 4.88 -1.14
CA LEU A 21 -5.15 4.67 -0.50
C LEU A 21 -4.89 5.71 0.60
N GLU A 22 -5.25 6.96 0.35
CA GLU A 22 -5.11 8.03 1.34
C GLU A 22 -5.95 7.77 2.58
N SER A 23 -7.10 7.13 2.44
CA SER A 23 -7.99 6.85 3.56
C SER A 23 -7.49 5.70 4.45
N ALA A 24 -6.52 4.93 3.99
CA ALA A 24 -5.96 3.81 4.74
C ALA A 24 -4.65 4.24 5.40
N VAL A 25 -4.24 3.50 6.43
CA VAL A 25 -3.00 3.81 7.14
C VAL A 25 -1.97 2.69 7.06
N GLN A 26 -2.38 1.52 6.61
CA GLN A 26 -1.50 0.36 6.56
C GLN A 26 -1.63 -0.40 5.25
N GLY A 27 -0.59 -1.09 4.93
CA GLY A 27 -0.52 -1.89 3.74
C GLY A 27 0.71 -2.77 3.75
N ARG A 28 1.21 -3.08 2.58
CA ARG A 28 2.42 -3.88 2.46
C ARG A 28 3.27 -3.42 1.31
N LEU A 29 4.57 -3.43 1.55
CA LEU A 29 5.57 -3.17 0.53
C LEU A 29 5.92 -4.49 -0.14
N VAL A 30 5.98 -4.48 -1.47
CA VAL A 30 6.22 -5.67 -2.26
C VAL A 30 7.39 -5.41 -3.19
N TYR A 31 8.35 -6.32 -3.22
CA TYR A 31 9.45 -6.28 -4.16
C TYR A 31 9.97 -7.69 -4.41
N VAL A 32 10.77 -7.85 -5.44
CA VAL A 32 11.35 -9.15 -5.79
C VAL A 32 12.82 -9.14 -5.40
N GLN A 33 13.22 -10.17 -4.67
CA GLN A 33 14.62 -10.38 -4.28
C GLN A 33 14.98 -11.82 -4.56
N ARG A 34 16.04 -12.00 -5.37
CA ARG A 34 16.50 -13.33 -5.77
C ARG A 34 15.35 -14.16 -6.37
N GLU A 35 14.59 -13.54 -7.25
CA GLU A 35 13.45 -14.14 -7.96
C GLU A 35 12.30 -14.55 -7.05
N GLN A 36 12.32 -14.14 -5.77
CA GLN A 36 11.27 -14.40 -4.82
C GLN A 36 10.55 -13.11 -4.46
N PRO A 37 9.21 -13.13 -4.42
CA PRO A 37 8.48 -11.97 -3.93
C PRO A 37 8.71 -11.82 -2.42
N VAL A 38 8.95 -10.59 -2.00
CA VAL A 38 9.10 -10.22 -0.61
C VAL A 38 7.99 -9.26 -0.24
N LEU A 39 7.27 -9.57 0.82
CA LEU A 39 6.21 -8.71 1.34
C LEU A 39 6.60 -8.26 2.74
N ARG A 40 6.47 -6.97 2.99
CA ARG A 40 6.73 -6.40 4.32
C ARG A 40 5.55 -5.58 4.77
N PRO A 41 5.09 -5.76 6.00
CA PRO A 41 4.03 -4.89 6.52
C PRO A 41 4.54 -3.47 6.58
N ALA A 42 3.63 -2.52 6.42
CA ALA A 42 4.02 -1.13 6.38
C ALA A 42 2.86 -0.23 6.79
N VAL A 43 3.20 0.96 7.23
CA VAL A 43 2.25 2.04 7.41
C VAL A 43 2.63 3.15 6.45
N HIS A 44 1.66 3.97 6.06
CA HIS A 44 1.89 4.96 5.03
C HIS A 44 1.10 6.23 5.24
N VAL A 45 1.55 7.27 4.56
CA VAL A 45 0.79 8.49 4.36
C VAL A 45 0.97 8.92 2.91
N LEU A 46 -0.08 9.42 2.31
CA LEU A 46 -0.03 10.02 0.97
C LEU A 46 0.02 11.53 1.16
N THR A 47 1.08 12.15 0.68
CA THR A 47 1.27 13.58 0.83
C THR A 47 1.79 14.17 -0.48
N TYR A 48 1.08 15.15 -1.02
CA TYR A 48 1.41 15.79 -2.29
C TYR A 48 1.63 14.78 -3.42
N GLY A 49 0.78 13.75 -3.49
CA GLY A 49 0.88 12.74 -4.53
C GLY A 49 2.00 11.74 -4.35
N ARG A 50 2.75 11.81 -3.26
CA ARG A 50 3.83 10.89 -2.96
C ARG A 50 3.44 10.01 -1.79
N LEU A 51 3.85 8.77 -1.86
CA LEU A 51 3.56 7.79 -0.83
C LEU A 51 4.78 7.63 0.06
N VAL A 52 4.65 7.99 1.33
CA VAL A 52 5.72 7.78 2.30
C VAL A 52 5.36 6.57 3.13
N VAL A 53 6.28 5.61 3.15
CA VAL A 53 6.06 4.29 3.73
C VAL A 53 7.09 4.03 4.82
N ARG A 54 6.63 3.56 5.96
CA ARG A 54 7.49 3.11 7.05
C ARG A 54 7.35 1.60 7.18
N THR A 55 8.48 0.89 7.14
CA THR A 55 8.47 -0.56 7.03
C THR A 55 9.67 -1.19 7.75
N PRO A 56 9.53 -2.41 8.31
CA PRO A 56 10.64 -3.11 8.94
C PRO A 56 11.54 -3.84 7.94
N ALA A 57 11.94 -3.17 6.87
CA ALA A 57 12.83 -3.73 5.86
C ALA A 57 14.19 -3.05 5.94
N GLN A 58 15.22 -3.73 5.47
CA GLN A 58 16.56 -3.17 5.41
C GLN A 58 16.64 -2.07 4.37
N ALA A 59 17.19 -0.92 4.75
CA ALA A 59 17.37 0.20 3.84
C ALA A 59 18.18 -0.21 2.60
N ALA A 60 19.21 -1.02 2.77
CA ALA A 60 20.03 -1.47 1.66
C ALA A 60 19.25 -2.28 0.63
N ALA A 61 18.32 -3.11 1.09
CA ALA A 61 17.47 -3.89 0.19
C ALA A 61 16.55 -2.98 -0.63
N LEU A 62 16.04 -1.92 -0.02
CA LEU A 62 15.14 -0.99 -0.70
C LEU A 62 15.93 -0.03 -1.61
N SER A 63 17.09 0.43 -1.18
CA SER A 63 17.95 1.32 -1.97
C SER A 63 18.45 0.67 -3.27
N ALA A 64 18.55 -0.64 -3.29
CA ALA A 64 18.99 -1.37 -4.46
C ALA A 64 17.95 -1.39 -5.58
N ARG A 65 16.73 -0.90 -5.30
CA ARG A 65 15.63 -0.95 -6.25
C ARG A 65 15.30 0.43 -6.77
N THR A 66 15.06 0.51 -8.07
CA THR A 66 14.67 1.76 -8.71
C THR A 66 13.16 1.99 -8.62
N SER A 67 12.40 0.94 -8.37
CA SER A 67 10.95 0.99 -8.30
C SER A 67 10.46 0.04 -7.22
N LEU A 68 9.43 0.46 -6.51
CA LEU A 68 8.78 -0.35 -5.48
C LEU A 68 7.27 -0.37 -5.70
N THR A 69 6.65 -1.41 -5.20
CA THR A 69 5.20 -1.57 -5.24
C THR A 69 4.64 -1.55 -3.83
N TYR A 70 3.56 -0.83 -3.66
CA TYR A 70 2.84 -0.77 -2.39
C TYR A 70 1.41 -1.20 -2.62
N GLN A 71 0.90 -2.04 -1.74
CA GLN A 71 -0.44 -2.56 -1.85
C GLN A 71 -1.17 -2.35 -0.52
N ALA A 72 -2.39 -1.85 -0.60
CA ALA A 72 -3.27 -1.72 0.54
C ALA A 72 -4.66 -2.17 0.16
N ASP A 73 -5.40 -2.63 1.14
CA ASP A 73 -6.79 -3.02 0.94
C ASP A 73 -7.56 -2.91 2.24
N GLU A 74 -8.88 -2.84 2.10
CA GLU A 74 -9.81 -3.00 3.19
C GLU A 74 -10.95 -3.85 2.65
N ILE A 75 -10.97 -5.10 3.04
CA ILE A 75 -11.94 -6.06 2.53
C ILE A 75 -12.72 -6.63 3.70
N GLU A 76 -14.05 -6.47 3.65
CA GLU A 76 -14.95 -7.09 4.60
C GLU A 76 -15.47 -8.38 3.97
N VAL A 77 -14.91 -9.48 4.40
CA VAL A 77 -15.21 -10.78 3.81
C VAL A 77 -16.69 -11.14 3.97
N ALA A 78 -17.24 -10.90 5.15
CA ALA A 78 -18.63 -11.24 5.44
C ALA A 78 -19.60 -10.46 4.56
N GLY A 79 -19.34 -9.18 4.34
CA GLY A 79 -20.18 -8.33 3.51
C GLY A 79 -19.89 -8.41 2.02
N GLY A 80 -18.74 -8.95 1.64
CA GLY A 80 -18.31 -8.98 0.25
C GLY A 80 -18.03 -7.61 -0.32
N THR A 81 -17.61 -6.67 0.52
CA THR A 81 -17.36 -5.29 0.12
C THR A 81 -15.93 -4.90 0.47
N GLY A 82 -15.46 -3.85 -0.14
CA GLY A 82 -14.14 -3.33 0.14
C GLY A 82 -13.45 -2.77 -1.09
N TRP A 83 -12.15 -2.64 -0.97
CA TRP A 83 -11.32 -2.13 -2.06
C TRP A 83 -9.89 -2.65 -1.93
N THR A 84 -9.19 -2.63 -3.04
CA THR A 84 -7.76 -2.93 -3.09
C THR A 84 -7.08 -1.96 -4.04
N VAL A 85 -5.89 -1.50 -3.69
CA VAL A 85 -5.11 -0.56 -4.49
C VAL A 85 -3.66 -1.01 -4.52
N THR A 86 -3.08 -0.98 -5.71
CA THR A 86 -1.66 -1.25 -5.91
C THR A 86 -1.03 -0.05 -6.59
N ALA A 87 0.01 0.50 -5.99
CA ALA A 87 0.73 1.65 -6.51
C ALA A 87 2.19 1.26 -6.74
N THR A 88 2.70 1.58 -7.91
CA THR A 88 4.08 1.25 -8.29
C THR A 88 4.74 2.48 -8.88
N GLY A 89 5.99 2.71 -8.52
CA GLY A 89 6.74 3.81 -9.09
C GLY A 89 8.16 3.90 -8.56
N PRO A 90 8.91 4.88 -9.05
CA PRO A 90 10.25 5.15 -8.56
C PRO A 90 10.23 5.42 -7.06
N ALA A 91 11.25 4.94 -6.39
CA ALA A 91 11.31 5.03 -4.94
C ALA A 91 12.70 5.41 -4.47
N GLU A 92 12.74 6.03 -3.31
CA GLU A 92 14.00 6.41 -2.67
C GLU A 92 13.87 6.26 -1.16
N VAL A 93 14.93 5.80 -0.52
CA VAL A 93 15.00 5.76 0.93
C VAL A 93 15.16 7.19 1.44
N ILE A 94 14.39 7.55 2.45
CA ILE A 94 14.46 8.88 3.05
C ILE A 94 15.62 8.89 4.03
N THR A 95 16.66 9.67 3.73
CA THR A 95 17.88 9.73 4.52
C THR A 95 18.06 11.07 5.23
N ASP A 96 17.33 12.11 4.82
CA ASP A 96 17.42 13.40 5.49
C ASP A 96 16.95 13.27 6.94
N PRO A 97 17.78 13.64 7.94
CA PRO A 97 17.42 13.42 9.34
C PRO A 97 16.16 14.16 9.78
N ASP A 98 15.94 15.38 9.30
CA ASP A 98 14.78 16.16 9.70
C ASP A 98 13.51 15.58 9.11
N GLU A 99 13.56 15.22 7.86
CA GLU A 99 12.43 14.59 7.18
C GLU A 99 12.11 13.23 7.82
N ALA A 100 13.12 12.43 8.06
CA ALA A 100 12.95 11.13 8.70
C ALA A 100 12.33 11.29 10.09
N ALA A 101 12.80 12.26 10.87
CA ALA A 101 12.26 12.53 12.20
C ALA A 101 10.79 12.92 12.12
N HIS A 102 10.41 13.74 11.14
CA HIS A 102 9.02 14.14 10.95
C HIS A 102 8.12 12.93 10.71
N TYR A 103 8.50 12.06 9.78
CA TYR A 103 7.68 10.89 9.46
C TYR A 103 7.68 9.86 10.58
N ARG A 104 8.75 9.74 11.35
CA ARG A 104 8.75 8.85 12.51
C ARG A 104 7.85 9.35 13.63
N ARG A 105 7.59 10.65 13.70
CA ARG A 105 6.61 11.19 14.64
C ARG A 105 5.18 11.00 14.18
N THR A 106 4.94 11.02 12.86
CA THR A 106 3.59 11.00 12.32
C THR A 106 3.11 9.61 11.91
N LEU A 107 4.02 8.70 11.59
CA LEU A 107 3.67 7.33 11.23
C LEU A 107 3.93 6.39 12.40
N PRO A 108 2.97 5.51 12.75
CA PRO A 108 3.19 4.54 13.82
C PRO A 108 4.40 3.66 13.52
N GLY A 109 5.21 3.42 14.55
CA GLY A 109 6.37 2.56 14.41
C GLY A 109 6.01 1.09 14.55
N TRP A 110 6.72 0.26 13.82
CA TRP A 110 6.69 -1.17 14.04
C TRP A 110 7.76 -1.50 15.08
N ALA A 111 7.35 -2.01 16.22
CA ALA A 111 8.28 -2.32 17.29
C ALA A 111 8.96 -3.67 17.08
N HIS A 112 9.23 -4.04 15.84
CA HIS A 112 9.67 -5.38 15.53
C HIS A 112 10.97 -5.37 14.76
N GLY A 113 12.02 -5.80 15.40
CA GLY A 113 13.27 -6.04 14.74
C GLY A 113 14.12 -4.80 14.55
N PRO A 114 15.30 -4.98 14.00
CA PRO A 114 16.33 -3.94 13.95
C PRO A 114 16.17 -2.97 12.77
N HIS A 115 15.21 -3.20 11.90
CA HIS A 115 15.07 -2.42 10.67
C HIS A 115 13.82 -1.55 10.72
N ASP A 116 14.03 -0.26 10.54
CA ASP A 116 12.96 0.73 10.53
C ASP A 116 13.32 1.72 9.43
N THR A 117 12.78 1.50 8.25
CA THR A 117 13.14 2.26 7.07
C THR A 117 11.97 3.08 6.58
N LEU A 118 12.26 4.31 6.20
CA LEU A 118 11.32 5.18 5.52
C LEU A 118 11.68 5.24 4.05
N VAL A 119 10.68 5.07 3.19
CA VAL A 119 10.88 5.13 1.75
C VAL A 119 9.78 5.98 1.13
N ARG A 120 10.15 6.76 0.13
CA ARG A 120 9.20 7.57 -0.64
C ARG A 120 9.00 6.92 -2.00
N ILE A 121 7.76 6.68 -2.35
CA ILE A 121 7.38 6.15 -3.65
C ILE A 121 6.67 7.24 -4.43
N HIS A 122 7.05 7.42 -5.69
CA HIS A 122 6.37 8.33 -6.61
C HIS A 122 5.47 7.49 -7.50
N PRO A 123 4.17 7.38 -7.21
CA PRO A 123 3.30 6.47 -7.96
C PRO A 123 3.21 6.87 -9.42
N GLN A 124 3.55 5.96 -10.30
CA GLN A 124 3.40 6.12 -11.75
C GLN A 124 2.25 5.27 -12.27
N THR A 125 2.07 4.09 -11.69
CA THR A 125 0.97 3.21 -12.01
C THR A 125 0.16 2.99 -10.74
N VAL A 126 -1.11 3.32 -10.80
CA VAL A 126 -2.02 3.12 -9.68
C VAL A 126 -3.22 2.35 -10.21
N ILE A 127 -3.44 1.17 -9.66
CA ILE A 127 -4.55 0.30 -10.07
C ILE A 127 -5.37 0.00 -8.83
N GLY A 128 -6.66 0.28 -8.92
CA GLY A 128 -7.56 0.05 -7.80
C GLY A 128 -8.85 -0.61 -8.25
N PHE A 129 -9.43 -1.36 -7.33
CA PHE A 129 -10.70 -2.03 -7.54
C PHE A 129 -11.57 -1.85 -6.32
N ARG A 130 -12.88 -1.70 -6.56
CA ARG A 130 -13.87 -1.84 -5.51
C ARG A 130 -14.52 -3.20 -5.62
N LEU A 131 -14.77 -3.79 -4.46
CA LEU A 131 -15.51 -5.03 -4.36
C LEU A 131 -16.90 -4.68 -3.84
N ALA A 132 -17.91 -5.19 -4.52
CA ALA A 132 -19.27 -5.00 -4.12
C ALA A 132 -20.01 -6.33 -4.25
N ARG A 133 -20.99 -6.52 -3.38
CA ARG A 133 -21.86 -7.68 -3.48
C ARG A 133 -22.71 -7.49 -4.72
N ALA A 134 -22.73 -8.49 -5.59
CA ALA A 134 -23.63 -8.47 -6.72
C ALA A 134 -25.06 -8.58 -6.22
N GLU A 135 -25.91 -7.65 -6.63
CA GLU A 135 -27.30 -7.71 -6.26
C GLU A 135 -27.98 -8.89 -6.95
N ALA A 136 -28.88 -9.50 -6.24
CA ALA A 136 -29.69 -10.55 -6.82
C ALA A 136 -30.53 -9.95 -7.93
N VAL A 137 -30.48 -10.56 -9.11
CA VAL A 137 -31.31 -10.17 -10.24
C VAL A 137 -32.71 -10.69 -9.99
N ARG A 138 -33.67 -9.83 -10.11
CA ARG A 138 -35.05 -10.19 -9.92
C ARG A 138 -35.75 -10.44 -11.25
#